data_bc9f7861de4a5ef6dbfb4d12653902b2
#
_entry.id   bc9f7861de4a5ef6dbfb4d12653902b2
#
_cell.length_a   1.000
_cell.length_b   1.000
_cell.length_c   1.000
_cell.angle_alpha   90.00
_cell.angle_beta   90.00
_cell.angle_gamma   90.00
#
_symmetry.space_group_name_H-M   'P 1'
#
loop_
_entity.id
_entity.type
_entity.pdbx_description
1 polymer ?
#
loop_
_entity_poly.entity_id
_entity_poly.type
_entity_poly.pdbx_seq_one_letter_code
_entity_poly.pdbx_strand_id
1 'polypeptide(L)'
;YSNPAGLAFLPKDGLQVALTIQSAYQTRDIAATSPLWTMDGQNTVRKYEGKASAPVIPSIHAVYKKGDWAFSGSFAIVGGGGKASFDKGLPMFDAAAISLVNTIGQGMLSPNQYTINSAMEGRQYIYGFQLGASYKINEHFAVFAGARMNYFTGGYKGFLDINLKEGVAEQLGAEIVKKLMAAGMTLEQAQQAALQKSQQLNDAKLKLDCDQTGWGLTPIIGIDAKFGKLNLAAKYEFKANMNIENDTHDITAPDAAADFMAPYQNGVNTPSDLPAMLSLAASYEILPSLRASVEYHFFDDKNAGMADGKQKTLKHGTHEYLAGVEWDINKLFTVSGGYQKTDYGLSDAFQSDTSFSCDSYSVGFGGRINFTEALSLDVAYFWTTYSDYTKENVRGLGASIDKDVYSRTNKVFGVSVNYKF
;
A
#
# COMPACT_ATOMS: atom_id res chain seq x y z
N TYR A 1 19.44 7.81 5.41
CA TYR A 1 17.98 7.91 5.44
C TYR A 1 17.43 7.88 6.86
N SER A 2 17.91 6.95 7.71
CA SER A 2 17.37 6.81 9.07
C SER A 2 17.60 8.06 9.93
N ASN A 3 18.84 8.53 10.06
CA ASN A 3 19.14 9.82 10.69
C ASN A 3 20.32 10.53 10.02
N PRO A 4 20.07 11.52 9.15
CA PRO A 4 21.16 12.23 8.47
C PRO A 4 22.05 13.06 9.39
N ALA A 5 21.64 13.40 10.62
CA ALA A 5 22.47 14.14 11.56
C ALA A 5 23.82 13.41 11.84
N GLY A 6 23.79 12.09 11.91
CA GLY A 6 24.99 11.26 12.10
C GLY A 6 26.04 11.38 10.99
N LEU A 7 25.69 11.91 9.81
CA LEU A 7 26.64 12.14 8.71
C LEU A 7 27.70 13.19 9.07
N ALA A 8 27.42 14.07 10.01
CA ALA A 8 28.39 15.06 10.51
C ALA A 8 29.56 14.40 11.28
N PHE A 9 29.37 13.17 11.79
CA PHE A 9 30.41 12.38 12.46
C PHE A 9 31.23 11.47 11.56
N LEU A 10 31.03 11.52 10.22
CA LEU A 10 31.85 10.78 9.28
C LEU A 10 33.35 11.12 9.48
N PRO A 11 34.24 10.12 9.52
CA PRO A 11 35.64 10.34 9.95
C PRO A 11 36.52 11.07 8.92
N LYS A 12 36.15 11.01 7.63
CA LYS A 12 36.94 11.59 6.53
C LYS A 12 36.10 12.59 5.76
N ASP A 13 36.70 13.70 5.37
CA ASP A 13 36.14 14.63 4.41
C ASP A 13 36.10 13.98 3.01
N GLY A 14 35.21 14.46 2.14
CA GLY A 14 35.09 13.97 0.77
C GLY A 14 33.68 13.57 0.41
N LEU A 15 33.53 13.09 -0.81
CA LEU A 15 32.28 12.60 -1.36
C LEU A 15 32.12 11.10 -1.11
N GLN A 16 30.94 10.68 -0.66
CA GLN A 16 30.54 9.26 -0.58
C GLN A 16 29.23 9.08 -1.30
N VAL A 17 29.11 8.00 -2.06
CA VAL A 17 27.90 7.69 -2.85
C VAL A 17 27.51 6.24 -2.58
N ALA A 18 26.23 5.99 -2.43
CA ALA A 18 25.64 4.65 -2.38
C ALA A 18 24.57 4.53 -3.46
N LEU A 19 24.63 3.45 -4.22
CA LEU A 19 23.63 3.07 -5.20
C LEU A 19 23.00 1.75 -4.77
N THR A 20 21.69 1.74 -4.54
CA THR A 20 20.97 0.57 -4.06
C THR A 20 19.85 0.18 -5.02
N ILE A 21 19.69 -1.11 -5.23
CA ILE A 21 18.56 -1.71 -5.94
C ILE A 21 17.91 -2.72 -5.02
N GLN A 22 16.59 -2.66 -4.91
CA GLN A 22 15.79 -3.64 -4.17
C GLN A 22 14.76 -4.27 -5.11
N SER A 23 14.35 -5.49 -4.77
CA SER A 23 13.23 -6.20 -5.40
C SER A 23 12.25 -6.62 -4.31
N ALA A 24 10.98 -6.28 -4.46
CA ALA A 24 9.93 -6.60 -3.51
C ALA A 24 8.81 -7.42 -4.16
N TYR A 25 8.39 -8.48 -3.48
CA TYR A 25 7.31 -9.37 -3.90
C TYR A 25 6.34 -9.58 -2.75
N GLN A 26 5.05 -9.33 -3.00
CA GLN A 26 4.00 -9.41 -2.00
C GLN A 26 2.83 -10.22 -2.54
N THR A 27 2.14 -10.94 -1.66
CA THR A 27 0.76 -11.38 -1.90
C THR A 27 -0.20 -10.54 -1.06
N ARG A 28 -1.42 -10.41 -1.55
CA ARG A 28 -2.53 -9.70 -0.89
C ARG A 28 -3.79 -10.50 -1.13
N ASP A 29 -4.11 -11.41 -0.23
CA ASP A 29 -5.18 -12.38 -0.43
C ASP A 29 -6.38 -12.03 0.43
N ILE A 30 -7.57 -12.25 -0.11
CA ILE A 30 -8.84 -12.07 0.59
C ILE A 30 -9.62 -13.36 0.51
N ALA A 31 -9.94 -13.96 1.66
CA ALA A 31 -10.86 -15.08 1.75
C ALA A 31 -12.21 -14.56 2.25
N ALA A 32 -13.18 -14.49 1.34
CA ALA A 32 -14.48 -13.90 1.59
C ALA A 32 -15.59 -14.95 1.71
N THR A 33 -16.36 -14.86 2.78
CA THR A 33 -17.56 -15.69 3.01
C THR A 33 -18.79 -14.80 2.98
N SER A 34 -19.81 -15.17 2.19
CA SER A 34 -21.06 -14.42 2.16
C SER A 34 -22.23 -15.29 1.71
N PRO A 35 -23.44 -15.06 2.25
CA PRO A 35 -24.66 -15.67 1.73
C PRO A 35 -24.98 -15.29 0.29
N LEU A 36 -24.44 -14.17 -0.21
CA LEU A 36 -24.71 -13.67 -1.56
C LEU A 36 -24.26 -14.66 -2.66
N TRP A 37 -23.24 -15.45 -2.41
CA TRP A 37 -22.71 -16.41 -3.37
C TRP A 37 -22.75 -17.86 -2.88
N THR A 38 -23.49 -18.13 -1.81
CA THR A 38 -23.78 -19.51 -1.41
C THR A 38 -24.83 -20.08 -2.32
N MET A 39 -24.53 -21.21 -2.94
CA MET A 39 -25.50 -22.02 -3.65
C MET A 39 -25.96 -23.15 -2.73
N ASP A 40 -27.23 -23.48 -2.73
CA ASP A 40 -27.82 -24.62 -2.01
C ASP A 40 -27.59 -24.61 -0.48
N GLY A 41 -27.53 -23.41 0.13
CA GLY A 41 -27.39 -23.26 1.57
C GLY A 41 -26.00 -23.62 2.14
N GLN A 42 -25.02 -23.83 1.30
CA GLN A 42 -23.63 -24.04 1.74
C GLN A 42 -22.86 -22.73 1.76
N ASN A 43 -22.22 -22.43 2.88
CA ASN A 43 -21.28 -21.31 2.98
C ASN A 43 -20.01 -21.63 2.20
N THR A 44 -19.86 -21.04 1.04
CA THR A 44 -18.63 -21.16 0.25
C THR A 44 -17.70 -20.00 0.52
N VAL A 45 -16.42 -20.29 0.77
CA VAL A 45 -15.37 -19.29 0.83
C VAL A 45 -14.86 -19.03 -0.58
N ARG A 46 -14.96 -17.79 -1.06
CA ARG A 46 -14.30 -17.35 -2.30
C ARG A 46 -12.93 -16.78 -1.96
N LYS A 47 -11.92 -17.16 -2.72
CA LYS A 47 -10.55 -16.67 -2.58
C LYS A 47 -10.19 -15.74 -3.73
N TYR A 48 -9.72 -14.55 -3.37
CA TYR A 48 -9.25 -13.53 -4.30
C TYR A 48 -7.76 -13.33 -4.04
N GLU A 49 -6.95 -13.78 -4.97
CA GLU A 49 -5.49 -13.74 -4.86
C GLU A 49 -4.96 -12.49 -5.53
N GLY A 50 -4.34 -11.63 -4.73
CA GLY A 50 -3.65 -10.44 -5.18
C GLY A 50 -2.15 -10.64 -5.22
N LYS A 51 -1.50 -10.22 -6.31
CA LYS A 51 -0.05 -10.23 -6.47
C LYS A 51 0.45 -8.80 -6.62
N ALA A 52 1.39 -8.41 -5.77
CA ALA A 52 2.04 -7.13 -5.87
C ALA A 52 3.54 -7.32 -6.04
N SER A 53 4.14 -6.62 -7.00
CA SER A 53 5.58 -6.70 -7.26
C SER A 53 6.15 -5.34 -7.61
N ALA A 54 7.36 -5.10 -7.11
CA ALA A 54 8.22 -4.00 -7.53
C ALA A 54 9.61 -4.61 -7.77
N PRO A 55 9.87 -5.13 -8.98
CA PRO A 55 11.10 -5.91 -9.27
C PRO A 55 12.36 -5.06 -9.23
N VAL A 56 12.23 -3.74 -9.43
CA VAL A 56 13.36 -2.80 -9.37
C VAL A 56 12.92 -1.54 -8.60
N ILE A 57 13.49 -1.38 -7.40
CA ILE A 57 13.31 -0.20 -6.54
C ILE A 57 14.69 0.45 -6.38
N PRO A 58 15.02 1.44 -7.22
CA PRO A 58 16.32 2.09 -7.16
C PRO A 58 16.35 3.15 -6.05
N SER A 59 17.52 3.35 -5.45
CA SER A 59 17.82 4.53 -4.66
C SER A 59 19.29 4.93 -4.80
N ILE A 60 19.53 6.24 -4.71
CA ILE A 60 20.87 6.82 -4.69
C ILE A 60 20.98 7.75 -3.50
N HIS A 61 22.10 7.68 -2.81
CA HIS A 61 22.44 8.54 -1.69
C HIS A 61 23.82 9.12 -1.91
N ALA A 62 23.97 10.40 -1.68
CA ALA A 62 25.27 11.07 -1.75
C ALA A 62 25.44 11.95 -0.51
N VAL A 63 26.68 12.00 0.01
CA VAL A 63 27.06 12.92 1.09
C VAL A 63 28.43 13.52 0.76
N TYR A 64 28.51 14.84 0.90
CA TYR A 64 29.77 15.57 0.85
C TYR A 64 30.08 16.13 2.23
N LYS A 65 31.13 15.58 2.85
CA LYS A 65 31.61 15.99 4.17
C LYS A 65 32.75 16.99 4.02
N LYS A 66 32.72 18.09 4.76
CA LYS A 66 33.82 19.07 4.84
C LYS A 66 33.83 19.75 6.21
N GLY A 67 34.88 19.47 6.98
CA GLY A 67 34.99 19.98 8.35
C GLY A 67 33.83 19.54 9.22
N ASP A 68 33.11 20.45 9.85
CA ASP A 68 31.96 20.14 10.69
C ASP A 68 30.63 20.01 9.91
N TRP A 69 30.63 20.27 8.60
CA TRP A 69 29.47 20.21 7.75
C TRP A 69 29.40 18.91 6.93
N ALA A 70 28.20 18.36 6.76
CA ALA A 70 27.91 17.33 5.79
C ALA A 70 26.64 17.69 5.01
N PHE A 71 26.77 17.82 3.71
CA PHE A 71 25.64 18.05 2.79
C PHE A 71 25.22 16.73 2.18
N SER A 72 23.95 16.41 2.25
CA SER A 72 23.44 15.14 1.75
C SER A 72 22.29 15.34 0.78
N GLY A 73 22.26 14.46 -0.22
CA GLY A 73 21.17 14.36 -1.17
C GLY A 73 20.81 12.89 -1.40
N SER A 74 19.54 12.63 -1.64
CA SER A 74 19.09 11.28 -1.99
C SER A 74 17.89 11.31 -2.91
N PHE A 75 17.78 10.26 -3.72
CA PHE A 75 16.60 9.87 -4.44
C PHE A 75 16.23 8.44 -4.05
N ALA A 76 14.96 8.21 -3.72
CA ALA A 76 14.46 6.86 -3.42
C ALA A 76 12.97 6.76 -3.71
N ILE A 77 12.47 5.56 -3.91
CA ILE A 77 11.04 5.28 -3.80
C ILE A 77 10.74 5.13 -2.31
N VAL A 78 10.03 6.12 -1.73
CA VAL A 78 9.81 6.25 -0.29
C VAL A 78 8.47 5.70 0.16
N GLY A 79 7.62 5.33 -0.79
CA GLY A 79 6.31 4.76 -0.50
C GLY A 79 5.64 4.18 -1.74
N GLY A 80 4.45 3.62 -1.52
CA GLY A 80 3.69 2.90 -2.52
C GLY A 80 3.93 1.39 -2.45
N GLY A 81 3.01 0.63 -3.05
CA GLY A 81 3.02 -0.84 -3.05
C GLY A 81 3.53 -1.49 -4.33
N GLY A 82 4.07 -0.70 -5.26
CA GLY A 82 4.35 -1.18 -6.60
C GLY A 82 3.06 -1.36 -7.41
N LYS A 83 3.05 -2.38 -8.26
CA LYS A 83 1.88 -2.79 -9.05
C LYS A 83 1.24 -4.00 -8.39
N ALA A 84 -0.04 -3.91 -8.05
CA ALA A 84 -0.86 -5.00 -7.52
C ALA A 84 -1.93 -5.39 -8.52
N SER A 85 -2.14 -6.69 -8.75
CA SER A 85 -3.20 -7.21 -9.62
C SER A 85 -4.03 -8.27 -8.92
N PHE A 86 -5.35 -8.23 -9.18
CA PHE A 86 -6.34 -9.22 -8.78
C PHE A 86 -7.03 -9.70 -10.04
N ASP A 87 -6.55 -10.80 -10.59
CA ASP A 87 -6.98 -11.32 -11.90
C ASP A 87 -8.39 -11.94 -11.87
N LYS A 88 -8.95 -12.17 -10.68
CA LYS A 88 -10.30 -12.68 -10.45
C LYS A 88 -11.20 -11.64 -9.73
N GLY A 89 -10.83 -10.36 -9.80
CA GLY A 89 -11.55 -9.29 -9.14
C GLY A 89 -11.40 -9.27 -7.61
N LEU A 90 -12.38 -8.69 -6.96
CA LEU A 90 -12.42 -8.46 -5.52
C LEU A 90 -13.80 -8.85 -4.96
N PRO A 91 -13.93 -9.18 -3.65
CA PRO A 91 -15.22 -9.45 -3.01
C PRO A 91 -16.25 -8.36 -3.23
N MET A 92 -15.84 -7.09 -3.18
CA MET A 92 -16.71 -5.95 -3.41
C MET A 92 -17.27 -5.91 -4.85
N PHE A 93 -16.53 -6.40 -5.84
CA PHE A 93 -16.99 -6.48 -7.24
C PHE A 93 -18.07 -7.55 -7.41
N ASP A 94 -17.86 -8.72 -6.83
CA ASP A 94 -18.87 -9.77 -6.83
C ASP A 94 -20.14 -9.31 -6.12
N ALA A 95 -20.02 -8.66 -4.96
CA ALA A 95 -21.16 -8.13 -4.23
C ALA A 95 -21.91 -7.05 -5.02
N ALA A 96 -21.19 -6.13 -5.66
CA ALA A 96 -21.77 -5.08 -6.51
C ALA A 96 -22.50 -5.69 -7.73
N ALA A 97 -21.87 -6.69 -8.40
CA ALA A 97 -22.49 -7.37 -9.53
C ALA A 97 -23.78 -8.10 -9.13
N ILE A 98 -23.79 -8.83 -8.02
CA ILE A 98 -24.97 -9.53 -7.51
C ILE A 98 -26.08 -8.53 -7.13
N SER A 99 -25.71 -7.42 -6.47
CA SER A 99 -26.67 -6.36 -6.16
C SER A 99 -27.29 -5.75 -7.41
N LEU A 100 -26.48 -5.49 -8.44
CA LEU A 100 -26.94 -4.95 -9.72
C LEU A 100 -27.87 -5.92 -10.45
N VAL A 101 -27.51 -7.20 -10.52
CA VAL A 101 -28.34 -8.26 -11.08
C VAL A 101 -29.69 -8.36 -10.35
N ASN A 102 -29.68 -8.33 -9.01
CA ASN A 102 -30.90 -8.36 -8.20
C ASN A 102 -31.77 -7.13 -8.42
N THR A 103 -31.18 -5.94 -8.57
CA THR A 103 -31.92 -4.71 -8.80
C THR A 103 -32.58 -4.68 -10.17
N ILE A 104 -31.80 -4.92 -11.23
CA ILE A 104 -32.27 -4.89 -12.61
C ILE A 104 -33.20 -6.09 -12.89
N GLY A 105 -32.80 -7.27 -12.46
CA GLY A 105 -33.54 -8.52 -12.62
C GLY A 105 -34.71 -8.69 -11.63
N GLN A 106 -34.94 -7.72 -10.73
CA GLN A 106 -36.01 -7.74 -9.73
C GLN A 106 -36.04 -9.01 -8.86
N GLY A 107 -34.85 -9.57 -8.55
CA GLY A 107 -34.72 -10.80 -7.76
C GLY A 107 -35.17 -12.09 -8.47
N MET A 108 -35.39 -12.02 -9.79
CA MET A 108 -35.86 -13.22 -10.58
C MET A 108 -34.70 -14.06 -11.09
N LEU A 109 -33.44 -13.60 -10.96
CA LEU A 109 -32.28 -14.36 -11.43
C LEU A 109 -31.60 -15.08 -10.27
N SER A 110 -31.31 -16.35 -10.48
CA SER A 110 -30.52 -17.17 -9.56
C SER A 110 -29.02 -17.07 -9.89
N PRO A 111 -28.10 -17.26 -8.91
CA PRO A 111 -26.66 -17.17 -9.14
C PRO A 111 -26.08 -18.08 -10.22
N ASN A 112 -26.77 -19.18 -10.53
CA ASN A 112 -26.39 -20.14 -11.61
C ASN A 112 -26.77 -19.67 -13.02
N GLN A 113 -27.53 -18.59 -13.18
CA GLN A 113 -28.03 -18.07 -14.45
C GLN A 113 -27.15 -17.00 -15.09
N TYR A 114 -26.12 -16.51 -14.39
CA TYR A 114 -25.16 -15.54 -14.90
C TYR A 114 -23.73 -15.87 -14.45
N THR A 115 -22.76 -15.20 -15.04
CA THR A 115 -21.36 -15.24 -14.65
C THR A 115 -20.87 -13.83 -14.41
N ILE A 116 -19.99 -13.68 -13.44
CA ILE A 116 -19.28 -12.43 -13.15
C ILE A 116 -17.84 -12.61 -13.59
N ASN A 117 -17.35 -11.71 -14.43
CA ASN A 117 -15.96 -11.65 -14.85
C ASN A 117 -15.40 -10.29 -14.47
N SER A 118 -14.36 -10.26 -13.64
CA SER A 118 -13.79 -9.01 -13.16
C SER A 118 -12.30 -9.16 -12.92
N ALA A 119 -11.58 -8.06 -13.09
CA ALA A 119 -10.19 -7.94 -12.70
C ALA A 119 -9.89 -6.51 -12.28
N MET A 120 -8.88 -6.35 -11.43
CA MET A 120 -8.41 -5.05 -11.00
C MET A 120 -6.88 -5.02 -10.93
N GLU A 121 -6.32 -3.92 -11.36
CA GLU A 121 -4.91 -3.57 -11.22
C GLU A 121 -4.82 -2.20 -10.55
N GLY A 122 -3.95 -2.08 -9.57
CA GLY A 122 -3.58 -0.80 -8.97
C GLY A 122 -2.06 -0.65 -8.95
N ARG A 123 -1.58 0.56 -9.19
CA ARG A 123 -0.15 0.88 -9.07
C ARG A 123 0.01 2.14 -8.23
N GLN A 124 1.06 2.16 -7.41
CA GLN A 124 1.39 3.32 -6.58
C GLN A 124 2.90 3.38 -6.35
N TYR A 125 3.49 4.53 -6.65
CA TYR A 125 4.88 4.86 -6.36
C TYR A 125 4.96 6.28 -5.81
N ILE A 126 5.75 6.47 -4.76
CA ILE A 126 6.08 7.78 -4.23
C ILE A 126 7.59 7.96 -4.34
N TYR A 127 7.99 8.85 -5.23
CA TYR A 127 9.40 9.21 -5.44
C TYR A 127 9.78 10.33 -4.50
N GLY A 128 10.84 10.12 -3.71
CA GLY A 128 11.36 11.10 -2.76
C GLY A 128 12.70 11.68 -3.20
N PHE A 129 12.78 12.99 -3.33
CA PHE A 129 14.01 13.75 -3.55
C PHE A 129 14.33 14.54 -2.29
N GLN A 130 15.36 14.13 -1.55
CA GLN A 130 15.73 14.75 -0.29
C GLN A 130 17.05 15.47 -0.41
N LEU A 131 17.09 16.69 0.14
CA LEU A 131 18.31 17.48 0.33
C LEU A 131 18.37 17.99 1.76
N GLY A 132 19.58 18.11 2.30
CA GLY A 132 19.76 18.67 3.62
C GLY A 132 21.22 18.82 4.01
N ALA A 133 21.43 19.47 5.15
CA ALA A 133 22.73 19.70 5.74
C ALA A 133 22.75 19.23 7.19
N SER A 134 23.85 18.59 7.57
CA SER A 134 24.16 18.22 8.94
C SER A 134 25.32 19.06 9.43
N TYR A 135 25.28 19.47 10.69
CA TYR A 135 26.32 20.24 11.34
C TYR A 135 26.75 19.60 12.65
N LYS A 136 28.04 19.38 12.79
CA LYS A 136 28.65 18.89 14.02
C LYS A 136 28.85 20.06 14.97
N ILE A 137 28.04 20.14 16.03
CA ILE A 137 28.10 21.21 17.03
C ILE A 137 29.38 21.07 17.89
N ASN A 138 29.68 19.83 18.28
CA ASN A 138 30.87 19.46 19.05
C ASN A 138 31.13 17.96 18.87
N GLU A 139 32.03 17.37 19.64
CA GLU A 139 32.37 15.93 19.57
C GLU A 139 31.21 15.00 19.97
N HIS A 140 30.19 15.52 20.67
CA HIS A 140 29.06 14.73 21.13
C HIS A 140 27.78 14.98 20.35
N PHE A 141 27.55 16.16 19.79
CA PHE A 141 26.26 16.52 19.19
C PHE A 141 26.38 16.96 17.74
N ALA A 142 25.47 16.47 16.93
CA ALA A 142 25.25 16.91 15.57
C ALA A 142 23.74 17.10 15.30
N VAL A 143 23.41 18.02 14.41
CA VAL A 143 22.03 18.32 14.00
C VAL A 143 21.88 18.21 12.49
N PHE A 144 20.68 18.00 12.04
CA PHE A 144 20.30 17.97 10.62
C PHE A 144 19.08 18.84 10.38
N ALA A 145 19.08 19.54 9.27
CA ALA A 145 17.90 20.17 8.69
C ALA A 145 17.86 19.93 7.18
N GLY A 146 16.68 19.59 6.67
CA GLY A 146 16.50 19.31 5.26
C GLY A 146 15.03 19.22 4.89
N ALA A 147 14.78 18.85 3.63
CA ALA A 147 13.43 18.61 3.15
C ALA A 147 13.43 17.52 2.07
N ARG A 148 12.31 16.84 1.94
CA ARG A 148 12.05 15.86 0.89
C ARG A 148 10.84 16.29 0.08
N MET A 149 11.01 16.46 -1.23
CA MET A 149 9.93 16.56 -2.18
C MET A 149 9.45 15.14 -2.50
N ASN A 150 8.16 14.90 -2.33
CA ASN A 150 7.52 13.64 -2.64
C ASN A 150 6.65 13.82 -3.88
N TYR A 151 6.81 12.95 -4.87
CA TYR A 151 6.00 12.91 -6.07
C TYR A 151 5.30 11.56 -6.16
N PHE A 152 3.97 11.59 -6.10
CA PHE A 152 3.12 10.42 -6.25
C PHE A 152 2.78 10.21 -7.73
N THR A 153 2.88 8.98 -8.19
CA THR A 153 2.26 8.51 -9.42
C THR A 153 1.62 7.15 -9.17
N GLY A 154 0.42 7.00 -9.67
CA GLY A 154 -0.36 5.79 -9.48
C GLY A 154 -1.46 5.66 -10.50
N GLY A 155 -2.40 4.78 -10.23
CA GLY A 155 -3.59 4.62 -11.04
C GLY A 155 -4.30 3.31 -10.76
N TYR A 156 -5.50 3.22 -11.29
CA TYR A 156 -6.36 2.04 -11.21
C TYR A 156 -6.85 1.68 -12.60
N LYS A 157 -6.83 0.38 -12.89
CA LYS A 157 -7.37 -0.17 -14.12
C LYS A 157 -8.17 -1.43 -13.77
N GLY A 158 -9.39 -1.52 -14.27
CA GLY A 158 -10.21 -2.67 -13.97
C GLY A 158 -11.49 -2.71 -14.77
N PHE A 159 -12.12 -3.85 -14.69
CA PHE A 159 -13.43 -4.08 -15.30
C PHE A 159 -14.28 -5.03 -14.46
N LEU A 160 -15.58 -4.97 -14.66
CA LEU A 160 -16.59 -5.89 -14.15
C LEU A 160 -17.63 -6.08 -15.23
N ASP A 161 -17.74 -7.30 -15.73
CA ASP A 161 -18.73 -7.71 -16.72
C ASP A 161 -19.68 -8.75 -16.12
N ILE A 162 -20.98 -8.56 -16.35
CA ILE A 162 -22.02 -9.51 -15.98
C ILE A 162 -22.54 -10.11 -17.28
N ASN A 163 -22.50 -11.44 -17.39
CA ASN A 163 -22.93 -12.13 -18.59
C ASN A 163 -24.04 -13.15 -18.22
N LEU A 164 -25.24 -12.96 -18.78
CA LEU A 164 -26.31 -13.91 -18.68
C LEU A 164 -25.95 -15.17 -19.47
N LYS A 165 -26.29 -16.35 -18.95
CA LYS A 165 -26.15 -17.60 -19.69
C LYS A 165 -27.16 -17.70 -20.82
N GLU A 166 -26.86 -18.55 -21.79
CA GLU A 166 -27.72 -18.77 -22.95
C GLU A 166 -29.16 -19.05 -22.56
N GLY A 167 -30.13 -18.43 -23.23
CA GLY A 167 -31.56 -18.58 -22.99
C GLY A 167 -32.11 -17.87 -21.74
N VAL A 168 -31.24 -17.33 -20.87
CA VAL A 168 -31.70 -16.71 -19.64
C VAL A 168 -32.30 -15.32 -19.89
N ALA A 169 -31.83 -14.59 -20.88
CA ALA A 169 -32.37 -13.27 -21.24
C ALA A 169 -33.85 -13.39 -21.69
N GLU A 170 -34.15 -14.39 -22.50
CA GLU A 170 -35.52 -14.71 -23.00
C GLU A 170 -36.44 -15.13 -21.85
N GLN A 171 -35.95 -16.01 -20.97
CA GLN A 171 -36.70 -16.47 -19.79
C GLN A 171 -37.02 -15.28 -18.86
N LEU A 172 -36.02 -14.44 -18.55
CA LEU A 172 -36.18 -13.24 -17.74
C LEU A 172 -37.19 -12.28 -18.36
N GLY A 173 -37.08 -12.05 -19.68
CA GLY A 173 -37.99 -11.19 -20.42
C GLY A 173 -39.45 -11.70 -20.30
N ALA A 174 -39.69 -12.98 -20.48
CA ALA A 174 -41.03 -13.60 -20.34
C ALA A 174 -41.58 -13.44 -18.90
N GLU A 175 -40.75 -13.68 -17.87
CA GLU A 175 -41.19 -13.52 -16.48
C GLU A 175 -41.50 -12.05 -16.13
N ILE A 176 -40.69 -11.08 -16.62
CA ILE A 176 -40.94 -9.67 -16.46
C ILE A 176 -42.29 -9.26 -17.10
N VAL A 177 -42.51 -9.68 -18.34
CA VAL A 177 -43.78 -9.45 -19.07
C VAL A 177 -44.95 -9.96 -18.25
N LYS A 178 -44.93 -11.22 -17.81
CA LYS A 178 -45.97 -11.81 -16.98
C LYS A 178 -46.26 -11.04 -15.71
N LYS A 179 -45.21 -10.60 -15.00
CA LYS A 179 -45.33 -9.83 -13.76
C LYS A 179 -45.94 -8.45 -14.00
N LEU A 180 -45.51 -7.75 -15.06
CA LEU A 180 -46.01 -6.42 -15.39
C LEU A 180 -47.43 -6.43 -15.89
N MET A 181 -47.84 -7.45 -16.67
CA MET A 181 -49.22 -7.66 -17.06
C MET A 181 -50.13 -7.93 -15.85
N ALA A 182 -49.65 -8.75 -14.89
CA ALA A 182 -50.36 -8.99 -13.65
C ALA A 182 -50.52 -7.70 -12.79
N ALA A 183 -49.62 -6.75 -12.96
CA ALA A 183 -49.72 -5.42 -12.36
C ALA A 183 -50.57 -4.42 -13.15
N GLY A 184 -51.27 -4.85 -14.24
CA GLY A 184 -52.20 -4.05 -15.00
C GLY A 184 -51.60 -3.29 -16.21
N MET A 185 -50.33 -3.56 -16.59
CA MET A 185 -49.77 -3.01 -17.83
C MET A 185 -50.30 -3.73 -19.07
N THR A 186 -50.36 -3.00 -20.19
CA THR A 186 -50.64 -3.63 -21.49
C THR A 186 -49.48 -4.53 -21.92
N LEU A 187 -49.77 -5.51 -22.79
CA LEU A 187 -48.72 -6.40 -23.31
C LEU A 187 -47.58 -5.64 -23.96
N GLU A 188 -47.87 -4.63 -24.77
CA GLU A 188 -46.88 -3.81 -25.45
C GLU A 188 -45.96 -3.07 -24.46
N GLN A 189 -46.52 -2.42 -23.44
CA GLN A 189 -45.79 -1.77 -22.39
C GLN A 189 -44.91 -2.74 -21.60
N ALA A 190 -45.44 -3.90 -21.27
CA ALA A 190 -44.71 -4.92 -20.54
C ALA A 190 -43.54 -5.51 -21.38
N GLN A 191 -43.73 -5.70 -22.68
CA GLN A 191 -42.68 -6.15 -23.60
C GLN A 191 -41.55 -5.13 -23.76
N GLN A 192 -41.88 -3.83 -23.90
CA GLN A 192 -40.91 -2.77 -23.97
C GLN A 192 -40.09 -2.66 -22.68
N ALA A 193 -40.74 -2.71 -21.52
CA ALA A 193 -40.05 -2.70 -20.23
C ALA A 193 -39.14 -3.93 -20.03
N ALA A 194 -39.59 -5.09 -20.44
CA ALA A 194 -38.78 -6.31 -20.37
C ALA A 194 -37.55 -6.26 -21.27
N LEU A 195 -37.70 -5.73 -22.50
CA LEU A 195 -36.59 -5.54 -23.44
C LEU A 195 -35.58 -4.55 -22.86
N GLN A 196 -36.03 -3.41 -22.33
CA GLN A 196 -35.15 -2.42 -21.71
C GLN A 196 -34.35 -3.00 -20.54
N LYS A 197 -34.98 -3.77 -19.66
CA LYS A 197 -34.30 -4.43 -18.53
C LYS A 197 -33.28 -5.47 -18.96
N SER A 198 -33.60 -6.27 -19.97
CA SER A 198 -32.66 -7.24 -20.53
C SER A 198 -31.45 -6.54 -21.17
N GLN A 199 -31.67 -5.43 -21.87
CA GLN A 199 -30.58 -4.58 -22.40
C GLN A 199 -29.74 -3.98 -21.27
N GLN A 200 -30.36 -3.44 -20.23
CA GLN A 200 -29.65 -2.90 -19.06
C GLN A 200 -28.74 -3.94 -18.39
N LEU A 201 -29.15 -5.20 -18.33
CA LEU A 201 -28.31 -6.29 -17.78
C LEU A 201 -27.15 -6.66 -18.72
N ASN A 202 -27.40 -6.72 -20.02
CA ASN A 202 -26.35 -6.99 -21.01
C ASN A 202 -25.33 -5.87 -21.11
N ASP A 203 -25.76 -4.62 -20.85
CA ASP A 203 -24.92 -3.43 -20.86
C ASP A 203 -24.35 -3.09 -19.47
N ALA A 204 -24.64 -3.95 -18.48
CA ALA A 204 -24.15 -3.77 -17.10
C ALA A 204 -22.65 -4.08 -16.98
N LYS A 205 -21.86 -3.20 -17.57
CA LYS A 205 -20.39 -3.24 -17.56
C LYS A 205 -19.84 -2.06 -16.78
N LEU A 206 -18.85 -2.33 -15.94
CA LEU A 206 -18.04 -1.30 -15.33
C LEU A 206 -16.64 -1.39 -15.90
N LYS A 207 -16.08 -0.25 -16.26
CA LYS A 207 -14.70 -0.14 -16.70
C LYS A 207 -14.08 1.11 -16.12
N LEU A 208 -12.85 1.00 -15.69
CA LEU A 208 -12.05 2.10 -15.17
C LEU A 208 -10.64 2.02 -15.75
N ASP A 209 -10.14 3.15 -16.25
CA ASP A 209 -8.75 3.40 -16.57
C ASP A 209 -8.42 4.83 -16.13
N CYS A 210 -7.75 4.95 -14.97
CA CYS A 210 -7.50 6.22 -14.30
C CYS A 210 -6.05 6.27 -13.82
N ASP A 211 -5.32 7.25 -14.28
CA ASP A 211 -4.02 7.62 -13.75
C ASP A 211 -4.16 8.66 -12.64
N GLN A 212 -3.19 8.71 -11.75
CA GLN A 212 -3.21 9.60 -10.60
C GLN A 212 -1.83 10.20 -10.37
N THR A 213 -1.79 11.50 -10.07
CA THR A 213 -0.56 12.21 -9.72
C THR A 213 -0.77 13.14 -8.53
N GLY A 214 0.30 13.41 -7.80
CA GLY A 214 0.28 14.35 -6.68
C GLY A 214 1.69 14.67 -6.20
N TRP A 215 1.85 15.71 -5.41
CA TRP A 215 3.13 16.04 -4.79
C TRP A 215 2.96 16.68 -3.42
N GLY A 216 3.99 16.57 -2.60
CA GLY A 216 4.02 17.17 -1.27
C GLY A 216 5.45 17.34 -0.77
N LEU A 217 5.64 18.27 0.16
CA LEU A 217 6.93 18.56 0.77
C LEU A 217 6.95 18.11 2.23
N THR A 218 7.98 17.34 2.61
CA THR A 218 8.25 16.89 3.97
C THR A 218 9.49 17.62 4.49
N PRO A 219 9.38 18.63 5.36
CA PRO A 219 10.51 19.13 6.13
C PRO A 219 11.03 18.05 7.07
N ILE A 220 12.35 18.06 7.35
CA ILE A 220 12.99 17.02 8.16
C ILE A 220 14.00 17.69 9.09
N ILE A 221 13.97 17.36 10.37
CA ILE A 221 14.98 17.74 11.35
C ILE A 221 15.50 16.49 12.06
N GLY A 222 16.73 16.54 12.53
CA GLY A 222 17.35 15.43 13.25
C GLY A 222 18.42 15.88 14.21
N ILE A 223 18.67 15.06 15.20
CA ILE A 223 19.78 15.19 16.14
C ILE A 223 20.45 13.84 16.31
N ASP A 224 21.76 13.85 16.48
CA ASP A 224 22.58 12.70 16.80
C ASP A 224 23.49 13.04 17.98
N ALA A 225 23.59 12.13 18.95
CA ALA A 225 24.38 12.33 20.17
C ALA A 225 25.28 11.11 20.42
N LYS A 226 26.59 11.32 20.43
CA LYS A 226 27.60 10.28 20.56
C LYS A 226 28.37 10.40 21.88
N PHE A 227 28.32 9.37 22.73
CA PHE A 227 28.98 9.29 24.02
C PHE A 227 29.82 8.00 24.10
N GLY A 228 31.06 8.07 23.65
CA GLY A 228 31.95 6.89 23.59
C GLY A 228 31.34 5.77 22.72
N LYS A 229 30.91 4.68 23.37
CA LYS A 229 30.30 3.54 22.71
C LYS A 229 28.80 3.66 22.45
N LEU A 230 28.14 4.64 23.07
CA LEU A 230 26.69 4.89 22.92
C LEU A 230 26.45 5.95 21.87
N ASN A 231 25.54 5.67 20.94
CA ASN A 231 25.01 6.65 20.00
C ASN A 231 23.49 6.71 20.17
N LEU A 232 22.95 7.91 20.31
CA LEU A 232 21.51 8.19 20.40
C LEU A 232 21.10 9.08 19.22
N ALA A 233 19.96 8.81 18.64
CA ALA A 233 19.45 9.54 17.49
C ALA A 233 17.97 9.82 17.60
N ALA A 234 17.56 11.01 17.16
CA ALA A 234 16.16 11.36 16.98
C ALA A 234 15.98 12.08 15.65
N LYS A 235 14.93 11.74 14.91
CA LYS A 235 14.54 12.39 13.67
C LYS A 235 13.03 12.63 13.66
N TYR A 236 12.63 13.80 13.18
CA TYR A 236 11.26 14.14 12.93
C TYR A 236 11.05 14.57 11.48
N GLU A 237 10.19 13.86 10.80
CA GLU A 237 9.68 14.20 9.48
C GLU A 237 8.29 14.80 9.64
N PHE A 238 8.12 16.04 9.19
CA PHE A 238 6.82 16.70 9.26
C PHE A 238 5.85 16.08 8.24
N LYS A 239 4.57 16.18 8.53
CA LYS A 239 3.51 15.76 7.61
C LYS A 239 3.67 16.48 6.26
N ALA A 240 3.59 15.74 5.17
CA ALA A 240 3.43 16.33 3.84
C ALA A 240 1.96 16.34 3.47
N ASN A 241 1.37 17.52 3.33
CA ASN A 241 0.07 17.65 2.72
C ASN A 241 0.21 17.35 1.23
N MET A 242 -0.52 16.34 0.77
CA MET A 242 -0.49 15.89 -0.61
C MET A 242 -1.91 15.58 -1.07
N ASN A 243 -2.29 16.16 -2.18
CA ASN A 243 -3.52 15.80 -2.88
C ASN A 243 -3.17 15.01 -4.13
N ILE A 244 -3.99 14.01 -4.42
CA ILE A 244 -3.88 13.19 -5.60
C ILE A 244 -5.03 13.54 -6.53
N GLU A 245 -4.70 13.90 -7.77
CA GLU A 245 -5.66 14.27 -8.82
C GLU A 245 -5.76 13.13 -9.83
N ASN A 246 -7.00 12.84 -10.24
CA ASN A 246 -7.32 11.85 -11.26
C ASN A 246 -7.17 12.41 -12.67
N ASP A 247 -6.49 11.64 -13.52
CA ASP A 247 -6.51 11.76 -14.98
C ASP A 247 -7.18 10.50 -15.54
N THR A 248 -8.50 10.59 -15.77
CA THR A 248 -9.33 9.44 -16.11
C THR A 248 -9.51 9.34 -17.61
N HIS A 249 -8.99 8.29 -18.20
CA HIS A 249 -9.00 8.02 -19.64
C HIS A 249 -10.25 7.29 -20.10
N ASP A 250 -10.78 6.39 -19.26
CA ASP A 250 -11.99 5.62 -19.54
C ASP A 250 -12.73 5.32 -18.25
N ILE A 251 -14.01 5.66 -18.23
CA ILE A 251 -14.93 5.34 -17.16
C ILE A 251 -16.29 4.99 -17.77
N THR A 252 -16.69 3.74 -17.61
CA THR A 252 -17.98 3.23 -18.07
C THR A 252 -18.70 2.60 -16.89
N ALA A 253 -19.92 3.00 -16.65
CA ALA A 253 -20.78 2.41 -15.62
C ALA A 253 -22.24 2.64 -15.96
N PRO A 254 -23.15 1.69 -15.61
CA PRO A 254 -24.57 1.95 -15.63
C PRO A 254 -24.94 2.98 -14.56
N ASP A 255 -26.06 3.71 -14.76
CA ASP A 255 -26.55 4.74 -13.83
C ASP A 255 -26.62 4.25 -12.37
N ALA A 256 -27.02 3.00 -12.17
CA ALA A 256 -27.10 2.37 -10.86
C ALA A 256 -25.73 2.21 -10.14
N ALA A 257 -24.61 2.38 -10.84
CA ALA A 257 -23.25 2.32 -10.29
C ALA A 257 -22.53 3.68 -10.37
N ALA A 258 -23.22 4.77 -10.73
CA ALA A 258 -22.61 6.09 -10.89
C ALA A 258 -21.94 6.57 -9.60
N ASP A 259 -22.57 6.42 -8.44
CA ASP A 259 -22.02 6.81 -7.14
C ASP A 259 -20.75 6.04 -6.78
N PHE A 260 -20.69 4.76 -7.15
CA PHE A 260 -19.50 3.92 -6.96
C PHE A 260 -18.30 4.40 -7.77
N MET A 261 -18.55 4.96 -8.95
CA MET A 261 -17.53 5.46 -9.88
C MET A 261 -17.21 6.96 -9.69
N ALA A 262 -18.01 7.68 -8.91
CA ALA A 262 -17.84 9.12 -8.69
C ALA A 262 -16.42 9.52 -8.17
N PRO A 263 -15.77 8.79 -7.25
CA PRO A 263 -14.43 9.11 -6.78
C PRO A 263 -13.33 9.03 -7.86
N TYR A 264 -13.60 8.36 -8.99
CA TYR A 264 -12.64 8.14 -10.07
C TYR A 264 -12.87 9.06 -11.27
N GLN A 265 -13.82 9.99 -11.20
CA GLN A 265 -14.06 10.96 -12.27
C GLN A 265 -12.82 11.82 -12.53
N ASN A 266 -12.68 12.26 -13.78
CA ASN A 266 -11.56 13.09 -14.21
C ASN A 266 -11.49 14.39 -13.40
N GLY A 267 -10.29 14.79 -12.95
CA GLY A 267 -10.06 16.00 -12.18
C GLY A 267 -10.50 15.92 -10.70
N VAL A 268 -11.06 14.80 -10.25
CA VAL A 268 -11.34 14.60 -8.81
C VAL A 268 -10.01 14.59 -8.05
N ASN A 269 -9.96 15.41 -7.00
CA ASN A 269 -8.76 15.65 -6.22
C ASN A 269 -9.01 15.23 -4.77
N THR A 270 -8.23 14.28 -4.27
CA THR A 270 -8.42 13.69 -2.94
C THR A 270 -7.18 13.82 -2.06
N PRO A 271 -7.35 14.09 -0.74
CA PRO A 271 -6.24 14.06 0.20
C PRO A 271 -5.59 12.68 0.26
N SER A 272 -4.27 12.65 0.21
CA SER A 272 -3.42 11.47 0.38
C SER A 272 -2.11 11.89 1.02
N ASP A 273 -2.20 12.46 2.22
CA ASP A 273 -1.06 13.01 2.96
C ASP A 273 -0.06 11.91 3.33
N LEU A 274 1.23 12.29 3.41
CA LEU A 274 2.22 11.46 4.08
C LEU A 274 2.23 11.82 5.57
N PRO A 275 2.12 10.84 6.48
CA PRO A 275 2.07 11.10 7.92
C PRO A 275 3.37 11.74 8.42
N ALA A 276 3.28 12.52 9.48
CA ALA A 276 4.44 12.88 10.26
C ALA A 276 5.06 11.62 10.87
N MET A 277 6.40 11.58 10.98
CA MET A 277 7.12 10.44 11.52
C MET A 277 8.14 10.89 12.57
N LEU A 278 8.06 10.32 13.76
CA LEU A 278 9.10 10.37 14.78
C LEU A 278 9.92 9.09 14.74
N SER A 279 11.24 9.21 14.64
CA SER A 279 12.17 8.08 14.77
C SER A 279 13.10 8.33 15.94
N LEU A 280 13.22 7.36 16.83
CA LEU A 280 14.16 7.35 17.96
C LEU A 280 15.04 6.11 17.84
N ALA A 281 16.34 6.25 18.04
CA ALA A 281 17.27 5.14 17.96
C ALA A 281 18.34 5.21 19.03
N ALA A 282 18.79 4.06 19.49
CA ALA A 282 19.97 3.90 20.31
C ALA A 282 20.83 2.76 19.77
N SER A 283 22.12 2.98 19.61
CA SER A 283 23.07 1.93 19.27
C SER A 283 24.24 1.91 20.26
N TYR A 284 24.73 0.71 20.54
CA TYR A 284 25.81 0.50 21.48
C TYR A 284 26.87 -0.46 20.91
N GLU A 285 28.13 -0.03 20.97
CA GLU A 285 29.29 -0.81 20.62
C GLU A 285 29.65 -1.75 21.77
N ILE A 286 29.13 -2.98 21.73
CA ILE A 286 29.35 -4.00 22.76
C ILE A 286 30.85 -4.38 22.76
N LEU A 287 31.37 -4.67 21.56
CA LEU A 287 32.76 -4.91 21.26
C LEU A 287 33.19 -4.02 20.09
N PRO A 288 34.46 -3.80 19.84
CA PRO A 288 34.89 -3.05 18.65
C PRO A 288 34.40 -3.62 17.33
N SER A 289 34.06 -4.94 17.32
CA SER A 289 33.53 -5.65 16.16
C SER A 289 32.04 -5.97 16.24
N LEU A 290 31.37 -5.67 17.34
CA LEU A 290 29.95 -6.04 17.55
C LEU A 290 29.16 -4.85 18.02
N ARG A 291 28.12 -4.48 17.25
CA ARG A 291 27.17 -3.40 17.54
C ARG A 291 25.76 -3.94 17.66
N ALA A 292 24.99 -3.40 18.58
CA ALA A 292 23.54 -3.64 18.67
C ALA A 292 22.80 -2.31 18.60
N SER A 293 21.61 -2.32 18.03
CA SER A 293 20.72 -1.16 17.95
C SER A 293 19.29 -1.53 18.28
N VAL A 294 18.58 -0.55 18.81
CA VAL A 294 17.12 -0.57 18.95
C VAL A 294 16.56 0.72 18.39
N GLU A 295 15.41 0.64 17.73
CA GLU A 295 14.77 1.79 17.13
C GLU A 295 13.26 1.73 17.40
N TYR A 296 12.65 2.91 17.48
CA TYR A 296 11.22 3.09 17.57
C TYR A 296 10.78 4.12 16.54
N HIS A 297 9.76 3.77 15.75
CA HIS A 297 9.12 4.70 14.83
C HIS A 297 7.65 4.86 15.19
N PHE A 298 7.19 6.10 15.13
CA PHE A 298 5.78 6.45 15.25
C PHE A 298 5.36 7.23 14.01
N PHE A 299 4.34 6.74 13.33
CA PHE A 299 3.70 7.43 12.20
C PHE A 299 2.35 7.97 12.65
N ASP A 300 2.15 9.26 12.50
CA ASP A 300 0.91 9.95 12.89
C ASP A 300 -0.16 9.83 11.79
N ASP A 301 -0.50 8.57 11.44
CA ASP A 301 -1.43 8.24 10.34
C ASP A 301 -2.83 8.83 10.58
N LYS A 302 -3.28 8.92 11.83
CA LYS A 302 -4.61 9.49 12.16
C LYS A 302 -4.76 10.95 11.77
N ASN A 303 -3.67 11.69 11.64
CA ASN A 303 -3.63 13.10 11.27
C ASN A 303 -3.17 13.33 9.83
N ALA A 304 -2.90 12.27 9.07
CA ALA A 304 -2.59 12.31 7.64
C ALA A 304 -3.87 12.16 6.83
N GLY A 305 -4.31 13.22 6.15
CA GLY A 305 -5.56 13.23 5.40
C GLY A 305 -5.62 12.14 4.34
N MET A 306 -6.71 11.39 4.33
CA MET A 306 -7.05 10.38 3.31
C MET A 306 -8.45 10.68 2.75
N ALA A 307 -8.76 10.09 1.59
CA ALA A 307 -10.11 10.15 1.02
C ALA A 307 -11.16 9.84 2.09
N ASP A 308 -12.23 10.60 2.12
CA ASP A 308 -13.39 10.49 3.04
C ASP A 308 -13.02 10.51 4.54
N GLY A 309 -11.83 11.02 4.87
CA GLY A 309 -11.36 11.05 6.26
C GLY A 309 -11.12 9.67 6.86
N LYS A 310 -10.84 8.67 6.03
CA LYS A 310 -10.65 7.26 6.39
C LYS A 310 -9.63 7.06 7.52
N GLN A 311 -8.57 7.86 7.58
CA GLN A 311 -7.54 7.81 8.63
C GLN A 311 -8.10 8.01 10.05
N LYS A 312 -9.22 8.73 10.20
CA LYS A 312 -9.86 8.97 11.52
C LYS A 312 -10.42 7.70 12.13
N THR A 313 -10.64 6.67 11.33
CA THR A 313 -11.15 5.36 11.79
C THR A 313 -10.08 4.46 12.39
N LEU A 314 -8.78 4.78 12.24
CA LEU A 314 -7.71 4.09 12.93
C LEU A 314 -7.85 4.24 14.46
N LYS A 315 -7.47 3.23 15.22
CA LYS A 315 -7.44 3.28 16.69
C LYS A 315 -6.33 4.22 17.17
N HIS A 316 -5.15 4.12 16.56
CA HIS A 316 -3.96 4.95 16.80
C HIS A 316 -3.13 5.03 15.52
N GLY A 317 -2.05 5.83 15.49
CA GLY A 317 -1.05 5.82 14.44
C GLY A 317 -0.19 4.56 14.47
N THR A 318 0.61 4.34 13.43
CA THR A 318 1.46 3.15 13.33
C THR A 318 2.66 3.23 14.28
N HIS A 319 2.90 2.14 15.00
CA HIS A 319 4.08 1.95 15.85
C HIS A 319 4.96 0.86 15.28
N GLU A 320 6.26 1.13 15.17
CA GLU A 320 7.27 0.15 14.79
C GLU A 320 8.36 0.05 15.84
N TYR A 321 8.71 -1.17 16.20
CA TYR A 321 9.77 -1.51 17.15
C TYR A 321 10.81 -2.35 16.42
N LEU A 322 12.05 -1.90 16.42
CA LEU A 322 13.13 -2.55 15.69
C LEU A 322 14.28 -2.88 16.63
N ALA A 323 14.95 -3.99 16.35
CA ALA A 323 16.20 -4.36 17.00
C ALA A 323 17.14 -5.01 15.98
N GLY A 324 18.42 -4.73 16.07
CA GLY A 324 19.39 -5.26 15.15
C GLY A 324 20.76 -5.45 15.78
N VAL A 325 21.54 -6.35 15.18
CA VAL A 325 22.93 -6.59 15.51
C VAL A 325 23.76 -6.58 14.24
N GLU A 326 24.99 -6.06 14.34
CA GLU A 326 25.96 -6.05 13.27
C GLU A 326 27.31 -6.52 13.82
N TRP A 327 27.94 -7.47 13.14
CA TRP A 327 29.20 -8.07 13.53
C TRP A 327 30.23 -8.02 12.40
N ASP A 328 31.32 -7.30 12.64
CA ASP A 328 32.51 -7.31 11.79
C ASP A 328 33.30 -8.57 12.07
N ILE A 329 33.09 -9.60 11.26
CA ILE A 329 33.84 -10.90 11.37
C ILE A 329 35.34 -10.64 11.18
N ASN A 330 35.66 -9.78 10.21
CA ASN A 330 37.01 -9.31 9.93
C ASN A 330 36.91 -8.01 9.11
N LYS A 331 38.06 -7.47 8.63
CA LYS A 331 38.09 -6.24 7.82
C LYS A 331 37.36 -6.37 6.48
N LEU A 332 37.21 -7.57 5.95
CA LEU A 332 36.56 -7.83 4.65
C LEU A 332 35.06 -8.08 4.81
N PHE A 333 34.62 -8.77 5.85
CA PHE A 333 33.23 -9.24 6.01
C PHE A 333 32.59 -8.71 7.27
N THR A 334 31.38 -8.11 7.09
CA THR A 334 30.44 -7.79 8.15
C THR A 334 29.14 -8.55 7.89
N VAL A 335 28.49 -9.04 8.94
CA VAL A 335 27.16 -9.65 8.88
C VAL A 335 26.20 -8.90 9.79
N SER A 336 24.93 -8.92 9.45
CA SER A 336 23.90 -8.28 10.26
C SER A 336 22.62 -9.11 10.30
N GLY A 337 21.84 -8.94 11.36
CA GLY A 337 20.52 -9.50 11.51
C GLY A 337 19.61 -8.53 12.25
N GLY A 338 18.33 -8.54 11.92
CA GLY A 338 17.37 -7.62 12.53
C GLY A 338 15.98 -8.20 12.60
N TYR A 339 15.21 -7.60 13.50
CA TYR A 339 13.81 -7.88 13.75
C TYR A 339 13.03 -6.57 13.80
N GLN A 340 11.82 -6.56 13.25
CA GLN A 340 10.88 -5.44 13.32
C GLN A 340 9.49 -5.97 13.66
N LYS A 341 8.77 -5.27 14.53
CA LYS A 341 7.34 -5.46 14.77
C LYS A 341 6.60 -4.19 14.40
N THR A 342 5.51 -4.32 13.65
CA THR A 342 4.66 -3.20 13.23
C THR A 342 3.22 -3.41 13.70
N ASP A 343 2.66 -2.40 14.37
CA ASP A 343 1.28 -2.29 14.83
C ASP A 343 0.63 -1.08 14.14
N TYR A 344 -0.38 -1.32 13.31
CA TYR A 344 -1.01 -0.29 12.46
C TYR A 344 -2.23 0.38 13.09
N GLY A 345 -2.68 -0.03 14.28
CA GLY A 345 -3.87 0.54 14.92
C GLY A 345 -5.16 0.31 14.13
N LEU A 346 -5.32 -0.83 13.50
CA LEU A 346 -6.36 -1.14 12.54
C LEU A 346 -7.76 -1.20 13.16
N SER A 347 -8.77 -0.81 12.37
CA SER A 347 -10.20 -0.99 12.66
C SER A 347 -10.92 -1.54 11.43
N ASP A 348 -12.12 -2.12 11.61
CA ASP A 348 -12.94 -2.63 10.52
C ASP A 348 -13.31 -1.54 9.51
N ALA A 349 -13.57 -0.32 9.99
CA ALA A 349 -13.90 0.81 9.13
C ALA A 349 -12.71 1.29 8.27
N PHE A 350 -11.48 1.01 8.69
CA PHE A 350 -10.28 1.33 7.91
C PHE A 350 -10.01 0.31 6.80
N GLN A 351 -10.39 -0.95 6.99
CA GLN A 351 -10.11 -2.02 6.02
C GLN A 351 -11.07 -1.98 4.83
N SER A 352 -10.50 -2.12 3.63
CA SER A 352 -11.26 -2.27 2.39
C SER A 352 -10.52 -3.23 1.44
N ASP A 353 -11.24 -3.83 0.51
CA ASP A 353 -10.68 -4.80 -0.44
C ASP A 353 -9.55 -4.22 -1.29
N THR A 354 -9.66 -2.94 -1.65
CA THR A 354 -8.65 -2.22 -2.44
C THR A 354 -7.45 -1.74 -1.61
N SER A 355 -7.62 -1.60 -0.29
CA SER A 355 -6.60 -1.05 0.60
C SER A 355 -6.76 -1.58 2.02
N PHE A 356 -6.03 -2.64 2.34
CA PHE A 356 -5.98 -3.22 3.67
C PHE A 356 -4.55 -3.37 4.19
N SER A 357 -4.41 -3.35 5.50
CA SER A 357 -3.17 -3.60 6.22
C SER A 357 -3.36 -4.71 7.25
N CYS A 358 -2.27 -5.31 7.69
CA CYS A 358 -2.25 -6.34 8.71
C CYS A 358 -1.03 -6.11 9.60
N ASP A 359 -1.19 -6.25 10.90
CA ASP A 359 -0.07 -6.19 11.83
C ASP A 359 0.96 -7.25 11.50
N SER A 360 2.23 -6.95 11.74
CA SER A 360 3.29 -7.80 11.22
C SER A 360 4.55 -7.83 12.07
N TYR A 361 5.37 -8.82 11.80
CA TYR A 361 6.78 -8.80 12.15
C TYR A 361 7.64 -9.17 10.95
N SER A 362 8.84 -8.61 10.91
CA SER A 362 9.84 -8.88 9.87
C SER A 362 11.11 -9.40 10.49
N VAL A 363 11.77 -10.32 9.78
CA VAL A 363 13.12 -10.78 10.10
C VAL A 363 14.00 -10.57 8.88
N GLY A 364 15.18 -10.03 9.09
CA GLY A 364 16.13 -9.76 8.01
C GLY A 364 17.55 -10.13 8.35
N PHE A 365 18.31 -10.45 7.31
CA PHE A 365 19.73 -10.72 7.36
C PHE A 365 20.44 -9.94 6.27
N GLY A 366 21.66 -9.49 6.56
CA GLY A 366 22.49 -8.78 5.63
C GLY A 366 23.96 -9.10 5.78
N GLY A 367 24.72 -8.69 4.80
CA GLY A 367 26.17 -8.79 4.83
C GLY A 367 26.80 -7.71 3.99
N ARG A 368 27.99 -7.29 4.39
CA ARG A 368 28.86 -6.34 3.67
C ARG A 368 30.17 -7.01 3.31
N ILE A 369 30.64 -6.74 2.10
CA ILE A 369 31.97 -7.09 1.62
C ILE A 369 32.71 -5.78 1.35
N ASN A 370 33.81 -5.52 2.08
CA ASN A 370 34.69 -4.38 1.88
C ASN A 370 35.80 -4.76 0.95
N PHE A 371 35.69 -4.54 -0.36
CA PHE A 371 36.73 -4.87 -1.34
C PHE A 371 37.98 -4.02 -1.15
N THR A 372 37.78 -2.74 -0.80
CA THR A 372 38.82 -1.77 -0.46
C THR A 372 38.32 -0.85 0.64
N GLU A 373 39.14 0.09 1.13
CA GLU A 373 38.68 1.14 2.03
C GLU A 373 37.64 2.06 1.37
N ALA A 374 37.63 2.15 0.05
CA ALA A 374 36.75 3.00 -0.73
C ALA A 374 35.50 2.27 -1.24
N LEU A 375 35.58 0.97 -1.58
CA LEU A 375 34.51 0.24 -2.26
C LEU A 375 33.97 -0.88 -1.39
N SER A 376 32.67 -0.89 -1.15
CA SER A 376 31.96 -2.00 -0.49
C SER A 376 30.66 -2.36 -1.20
N LEU A 377 30.23 -3.61 -1.01
CA LEU A 377 28.99 -4.19 -1.47
C LEU A 377 28.18 -4.66 -0.28
N ASP A 378 26.91 -4.23 -0.18
CA ASP A 378 25.96 -4.75 0.77
C ASP A 378 24.95 -5.64 0.05
N VAL A 379 24.57 -6.75 0.69
CA VAL A 379 23.49 -7.64 0.25
C VAL A 379 22.59 -7.90 1.44
N ALA A 380 21.28 -7.83 1.25
CA ALA A 380 20.31 -8.06 2.31
C ALA A 380 19.06 -8.77 1.78
N TYR A 381 18.48 -9.55 2.65
CA TYR A 381 17.19 -10.19 2.44
C TYR A 381 16.35 -10.07 3.70
N PHE A 382 15.07 -9.72 3.56
CA PHE A 382 14.12 -9.82 4.66
C PHE A 382 12.75 -10.31 4.17
N TRP A 383 12.02 -10.91 5.11
CA TRP A 383 10.63 -11.26 4.90
C TRP A 383 9.77 -10.74 6.05
N THR A 384 8.51 -10.47 5.72
CA THR A 384 7.50 -10.04 6.69
C THR A 384 6.41 -11.11 6.79
N THR A 385 6.10 -11.48 8.02
CA THR A 385 4.96 -12.32 8.37
C THR A 385 3.86 -11.42 8.92
N TYR A 386 2.67 -11.55 8.37
CA TYR A 386 1.51 -10.76 8.75
C TYR A 386 0.53 -11.61 9.54
N SER A 387 -0.13 -11.00 10.52
CA SER A 387 -1.30 -11.58 11.18
C SER A 387 -2.52 -11.36 10.30
N ASP A 388 -3.31 -12.40 10.07
CA ASP A 388 -4.55 -12.25 9.33
C ASP A 388 -5.48 -11.26 10.04
N TYR A 389 -6.16 -10.42 9.24
CA TYR A 389 -7.18 -9.52 9.76
C TYR A 389 -8.56 -10.00 9.33
N THR A 390 -9.44 -10.32 10.29
CA THR A 390 -10.83 -10.69 10.02
C THR A 390 -11.75 -9.50 10.21
N LYS A 391 -12.49 -9.14 9.16
CA LYS A 391 -13.58 -8.17 9.19
C LYS A 391 -14.91 -8.90 9.10
N GLU A 392 -15.77 -8.69 10.07
CA GLU A 392 -17.06 -9.34 10.16
C GLU A 392 -18.19 -8.42 9.69
N ASN A 393 -19.31 -9.03 9.28
CA ASN A 393 -20.51 -8.35 8.79
C ASN A 393 -20.22 -7.30 7.69
N VAL A 394 -19.35 -7.67 6.75
CA VAL A 394 -18.81 -6.77 5.73
C VAL A 394 -19.91 -6.19 4.85
N ARG A 395 -20.96 -6.99 4.55
CA ARG A 395 -22.08 -6.66 3.66
C ARG A 395 -23.42 -6.50 4.40
N GLY A 396 -23.37 -6.52 5.76
CA GLY A 396 -24.56 -6.36 6.58
C GLY A 396 -25.47 -7.58 6.67
N LEU A 397 -24.96 -8.78 6.37
CA LEU A 397 -25.74 -10.01 6.26
C LEU A 397 -25.64 -10.94 7.48
N GLY A 398 -24.96 -10.53 8.52
CA GLY A 398 -24.74 -11.29 9.76
C GLY A 398 -23.29 -11.73 9.92
N ALA A 399 -22.69 -11.43 11.09
CA ALA A 399 -21.25 -11.53 11.36
C ALA A 399 -20.66 -12.93 11.08
N SER A 400 -21.38 -13.99 11.41
CA SER A 400 -20.84 -15.37 11.30
C SER A 400 -20.77 -15.92 9.86
N ILE A 401 -21.58 -15.37 8.96
CA ILE A 401 -21.73 -15.85 7.57
C ILE A 401 -21.31 -14.81 6.54
N ASP A 402 -20.94 -13.62 6.98
CA ASP A 402 -20.55 -12.47 6.15
C ASP A 402 -19.24 -11.91 6.70
N LYS A 403 -18.12 -12.42 6.22
CA LYS A 403 -16.81 -12.01 6.68
C LYS A 403 -15.74 -12.07 5.60
N ASP A 404 -14.76 -11.21 5.70
CA ASP A 404 -13.56 -11.21 4.87
C ASP A 404 -12.32 -11.38 5.77
N VAL A 405 -11.44 -12.29 5.37
CA VAL A 405 -10.13 -12.50 6.01
C VAL A 405 -9.06 -12.00 5.07
N TYR A 406 -8.37 -10.96 5.48
CA TYR A 406 -7.27 -10.34 4.76
C TYR A 406 -5.94 -10.93 5.21
N SER A 407 -5.12 -11.37 4.27
CA SER A 407 -3.77 -11.89 4.52
C SER A 407 -2.75 -11.32 3.56
N ARG A 408 -1.49 -11.25 3.99
CA ARG A 408 -0.38 -10.69 3.22
C ARG A 408 0.90 -11.48 3.44
N THR A 409 1.78 -11.43 2.44
CA THR A 409 3.18 -11.81 2.57
C THR A 409 4.05 -10.72 1.96
N ASN A 410 5.31 -10.62 2.39
CA ASN A 410 6.28 -9.72 1.77
C ASN A 410 7.69 -10.31 1.85
N LYS A 411 8.41 -10.23 0.74
CA LYS A 411 9.80 -10.66 0.62
C LYS A 411 10.56 -9.60 -0.13
N VAL A 412 11.70 -9.16 0.43
CA VAL A 412 12.53 -8.13 -0.19
C VAL A 412 13.98 -8.59 -0.23
N PHE A 413 14.58 -8.42 -1.38
CA PHE A 413 16.01 -8.60 -1.61
C PHE A 413 16.63 -7.27 -2.02
N GLY A 414 17.80 -6.94 -1.50
CA GLY A 414 18.50 -5.70 -1.78
C GLY A 414 20.00 -5.87 -1.99
N VAL A 415 20.53 -5.05 -2.88
CA VAL A 415 21.99 -4.93 -3.13
C VAL A 415 22.35 -3.45 -3.16
N SER A 416 23.46 -3.08 -2.51
CA SER A 416 23.98 -1.72 -2.51
C SER A 416 25.47 -1.69 -2.78
N VAL A 417 25.89 -0.82 -3.69
CA VAL A 417 27.30 -0.51 -3.93
C VAL A 417 27.60 0.84 -3.30
N ASN A 418 28.62 0.88 -2.44
CA ASN A 418 29.04 2.10 -1.76
C ASN A 418 30.46 2.46 -2.18
N TYR A 419 30.65 3.75 -2.52
CA TYR A 419 31.97 4.25 -2.91
C TYR A 419 32.29 5.56 -2.18
N LYS A 420 33.54 5.62 -1.67
CA LYS A 420 34.12 6.80 -0.99
C LYS A 420 35.26 7.34 -1.87
N PHE A 421 35.09 8.59 -2.30
CA PHE A 421 36.11 9.30 -3.10
C PHE A 421 37.20 9.90 -2.21
#